data_5691dbab73f72a382ffc3bfc3f846de6
#
_entry.id   5691dbab73f72a382ffc3bfc3f846de6
#
_cell.length_a   1.000
_cell.length_b   1.000
_cell.length_c   1.000
_cell.angle_alpha   90.00
_cell.angle_beta   90.00
_cell.angle_gamma   90.00
#
_symmetry.space_group_name_H-M   'P 1'
#
loop_
_entity.id
_entity.type
_entity.pdbx_description
1 polymer ?
#
loop_
_entity_poly.entity_id
_entity_poly.type
_entity_poly.pdbx_seq_one_letter_code
_entity_poly.pdbx_strand_id
1 'polypeptide(L)'
;MIIIDDVGYEGQPIDRAMAIDPNFNFAVLPNSTRASQVAERLHGQGFEILCHLPMEPRDNRVSPGSNAVLTSMSDTEIVATTRENIAAVPHASGVNNHMGSLATSDRRVMTDVMRALPRGMYFIDSRTDGASIAARIAHEMNVKTATRQVFLDDVQSDAAVRHQVDLLSAAARAHGIAIGIGHPHDVTLRVLAQAVPQLKAQGFAFVRASQAVN
;
A
#
# COMPACT_ATOMS: atom_id res chain seq x y z
N MET A 1 3.34 8.69 -7.69
CA MET A 1 3.03 8.46 -6.26
C MET A 1 3.88 7.31 -5.72
N ILE A 2 4.33 7.41 -4.46
CA ILE A 2 5.06 6.31 -3.78
C ILE A 2 4.33 5.97 -2.49
N ILE A 3 4.21 4.67 -2.22
CA ILE A 3 3.73 4.11 -0.96
C ILE A 3 4.87 3.30 -0.34
N ILE A 4 5.07 3.47 0.96
CA ILE A 4 5.97 2.66 1.78
C ILE A 4 5.10 1.69 2.59
N ASP A 5 5.13 0.43 2.20
CA ASP A 5 4.37 -0.66 2.82
C ASP A 5 5.09 -1.25 4.05
N ASP A 6 4.44 -2.17 4.75
CA ASP A 6 4.93 -2.92 5.91
C ASP A 6 5.41 -2.05 7.08
N VAL A 7 4.79 -0.88 7.25
CA VAL A 7 5.15 0.04 8.33
C VAL A 7 4.49 -0.36 9.66
N GLY A 8 5.20 -0.18 10.79
CA GLY A 8 4.63 -0.38 12.12
C GLY A 8 5.45 -1.24 13.07
N TYR A 9 6.62 -1.69 12.67
CA TYR A 9 7.53 -2.45 13.53
C TYR A 9 8.61 -1.56 14.18
N GLU A 10 9.13 -2.02 15.31
CA GLU A 10 10.23 -1.34 15.99
C GLU A 10 11.53 -1.39 15.16
N GLY A 11 12.31 -0.33 15.25
CA GLY A 11 13.61 -0.24 14.56
C GLY A 11 13.53 0.09 13.07
N GLN A 12 12.35 0.21 12.49
CA GLN A 12 12.21 0.62 11.09
C GLN A 12 12.68 2.07 10.88
N PRO A 13 13.39 2.38 9.79
CA PRO A 13 13.94 3.71 9.51
C PRO A 13 12.88 4.70 8.97
N ILE A 14 11.75 4.83 9.68
CA ILE A 14 10.60 5.65 9.25
C ILE A 14 10.97 7.13 9.14
N ASP A 15 11.83 7.63 10.02
CA ASP A 15 12.32 9.02 9.94
C ASP A 15 13.05 9.31 8.63
N ARG A 16 13.83 8.35 8.15
CA ARG A 16 14.49 8.48 6.86
C ARG A 16 13.50 8.48 5.71
N ALA A 17 12.45 7.65 5.78
CA ALA A 17 11.41 7.63 4.75
C ALA A 17 10.64 8.97 4.72
N MET A 18 10.24 9.49 5.89
CA MET A 18 9.57 10.79 6.02
C MET A 18 10.41 11.96 5.46
N ALA A 19 11.72 11.92 5.64
CA ALA A 19 12.62 12.98 5.18
C ALA A 19 12.79 13.05 3.66
N ILE A 20 12.36 12.04 2.90
CA ILE A 20 12.55 11.99 1.43
C ILE A 20 11.57 12.93 0.72
N ASP A 21 10.29 12.83 1.03
CA ASP A 21 9.24 13.65 0.40
C ASP A 21 7.98 13.72 1.27
N PRO A 22 7.40 14.92 1.49
CA PRO A 22 6.20 15.09 2.31
C PRO A 22 4.92 14.48 1.70
N ASN A 23 4.94 14.07 0.44
CA ASN A 23 3.83 13.42 -0.26
C ASN A 23 4.01 11.90 -0.38
N PHE A 24 4.96 11.31 0.32
CA PHE A 24 4.99 9.86 0.46
C PHE A 24 3.79 9.40 1.28
N ASN A 25 3.33 8.20 0.98
CA ASN A 25 2.21 7.55 1.66
C ASN A 25 2.74 6.35 2.44
N PHE A 26 2.16 6.08 3.59
CA PHE A 26 2.62 5.00 4.45
C PHE A 26 1.48 4.01 4.70
N ALA A 27 1.71 2.76 4.35
CA ALA A 27 0.76 1.69 4.63
C ALA A 27 1.19 0.92 5.88
N VAL A 28 0.38 1.06 6.92
CA VAL A 28 0.67 0.53 8.25
C VAL A 28 0.02 -0.83 8.41
N LEU A 29 0.80 -1.84 8.79
CA LEU A 29 0.31 -3.16 9.14
C LEU A 29 -0.48 -3.10 10.47
N PRO A 30 -1.78 -3.42 10.47
CA PRO A 30 -2.64 -3.27 11.64
C PRO A 30 -2.26 -4.20 12.80
N ASN A 31 -1.64 -5.34 12.49
CA ASN A 31 -1.18 -6.32 13.46
C ASN A 31 0.29 -6.12 13.92
N SER A 32 0.93 -5.05 13.50
CA SER A 32 2.27 -4.70 13.94
C SER A 32 2.27 -4.15 15.37
N THR A 33 3.39 -4.31 16.08
CA THR A 33 3.50 -3.96 17.52
C THR A 33 3.32 -2.48 17.80
N ARG A 34 3.51 -1.61 16.80
CA ARG A 34 3.44 -0.15 16.94
C ARG A 34 2.47 0.50 15.94
N ALA A 35 1.52 -0.24 15.39
CA ALA A 35 0.60 0.24 14.37
C ALA A 35 -0.01 1.61 14.71
N SER A 36 -0.72 1.70 15.83
CA SER A 36 -1.38 2.93 16.25
C SER A 36 -0.38 4.06 16.53
N GLN A 37 0.73 3.77 17.25
CA GLN A 37 1.73 4.80 17.57
C GLN A 37 2.37 5.40 16.32
N VAL A 38 2.69 4.56 15.33
CA VAL A 38 3.32 5.01 14.09
C VAL A 38 2.31 5.78 13.23
N ALA A 39 1.05 5.31 13.16
CA ALA A 39 -0.01 6.00 12.44
C ALA A 39 -0.27 7.41 13.02
N GLU A 40 -0.39 7.54 14.35
CA GLU A 40 -0.53 8.84 15.02
C GLU A 40 0.65 9.77 14.69
N ARG A 41 1.86 9.26 14.75
CA ARG A 41 3.07 10.03 14.45
C ARG A 41 3.11 10.52 13.01
N LEU A 42 2.82 9.64 12.05
CA LEU A 42 2.79 9.97 10.62
C LEU A 42 1.71 11.01 10.33
N HIS A 43 0.51 10.84 10.92
CA HIS A 43 -0.57 11.81 10.81
C HIS A 43 -0.18 13.19 11.36
N GLY A 44 0.40 13.23 12.56
CA GLY A 44 0.88 14.46 13.17
C GLY A 44 1.95 15.20 12.37
N GLN A 45 2.65 14.52 11.47
CA GLN A 45 3.61 15.08 10.52
C GLN A 45 2.99 15.38 9.14
N GLY A 46 1.67 15.16 8.98
CA GLY A 46 0.91 15.48 7.77
C GLY A 46 1.01 14.45 6.64
N PHE A 47 1.50 13.24 6.91
CA PHE A 47 1.54 12.16 5.91
C PHE A 47 0.17 11.49 5.74
N GLU A 48 -0.08 10.96 4.57
CA GLU A 48 -1.26 10.16 4.29
C GLU A 48 -0.99 8.69 4.65
N ILE A 49 -1.98 8.09 5.33
CA ILE A 49 -1.87 6.75 5.92
C ILE A 49 -2.87 5.82 5.26
N LEU A 50 -2.44 4.60 4.97
CA LEU A 50 -3.27 3.49 4.55
C LEU A 50 -3.22 2.38 5.61
N CYS A 51 -4.33 1.65 5.75
CA CYS A 51 -4.31 0.35 6.41
C CYS A 51 -3.76 -0.68 5.43
N HIS A 52 -2.62 -1.27 5.76
CA HIS A 52 -2.02 -2.37 4.98
C HIS A 52 -2.67 -3.68 5.36
N LEU A 53 -3.80 -4.00 4.72
CA LEU A 53 -4.71 -5.08 5.10
C LEU A 53 -4.09 -6.45 4.82
N PRO A 54 -3.83 -7.28 5.84
CA PRO A 54 -3.33 -8.64 5.64
C PRO A 54 -4.37 -9.51 4.95
N MET A 55 -3.98 -10.17 3.87
CA MET A 55 -4.86 -10.98 3.04
C MET A 55 -4.18 -12.29 2.62
N GLU A 56 -4.97 -13.34 2.43
CA GLU A 56 -4.51 -14.69 2.14
C GLU A 56 -3.67 -14.79 0.86
N PRO A 57 -2.42 -15.27 0.95
CA PRO A 57 -1.59 -15.57 -0.22
C PRO A 57 -1.93 -16.96 -0.80
N ARG A 58 -1.58 -17.21 -2.07
CA ARG A 58 -1.69 -18.55 -2.69
C ARG A 58 -0.72 -19.55 -2.07
N ASP A 59 0.46 -19.09 -1.70
CA ASP A 59 1.45 -19.93 -1.03
C ASP A 59 1.12 -20.03 0.46
N ASN A 60 0.53 -21.13 0.87
CA ASN A 60 0.13 -21.39 2.24
C ASN A 60 1.32 -21.62 3.21
N ARG A 61 2.54 -21.65 2.71
CA ARG A 61 3.76 -21.75 3.53
C ARG A 61 4.18 -20.40 4.12
N VAL A 62 3.66 -19.30 3.56
CA VAL A 62 3.90 -17.94 4.07
C VAL A 62 2.68 -17.42 4.79
N SER A 63 2.88 -16.84 5.96
CA SER A 63 1.80 -16.28 6.75
C SER A 63 1.60 -14.79 6.44
N PRO A 64 0.37 -14.34 6.16
CA PRO A 64 0.07 -12.92 6.04
C PRO A 64 0.00 -12.19 7.41
N GLY A 65 0.29 -12.90 8.49
CA GLY A 65 0.17 -12.38 9.84
C GLY A 65 -1.18 -12.67 10.49
N SER A 66 -1.35 -12.20 11.73
CA SER A 66 -2.60 -12.37 12.46
C SER A 66 -3.71 -11.50 11.89
N ASN A 67 -4.95 -11.91 12.13
CA ASN A 67 -6.16 -11.20 11.69
C ASN A 67 -6.23 -10.93 10.17
N ALA A 68 -5.67 -11.84 9.35
CA ALA A 68 -5.73 -11.73 7.91
C ALA A 68 -7.11 -12.10 7.36
N VAL A 69 -7.51 -11.47 6.27
CA VAL A 69 -8.70 -11.85 5.49
C VAL A 69 -8.41 -13.12 4.71
N LEU A 70 -9.16 -14.19 5.01
CA LEU A 70 -9.01 -15.52 4.40
C LEU A 70 -10.21 -15.86 3.52
N THR A 71 -9.98 -16.61 2.46
CA THR A 71 -11.05 -17.08 1.55
C THR A 71 -11.99 -18.08 2.20
N SER A 72 -11.57 -18.74 3.29
CA SER A 72 -12.40 -19.66 4.07
C SER A 72 -13.39 -18.97 5.01
N MET A 73 -13.24 -17.66 5.26
CA MET A 73 -14.14 -16.88 6.12
C MET A 73 -15.52 -16.72 5.47
N SER A 74 -16.56 -16.66 6.29
CA SER A 74 -17.89 -16.21 5.88
C SER A 74 -17.88 -14.71 5.52
N ASP A 75 -18.88 -14.25 4.80
CA ASP A 75 -19.04 -12.83 4.42
C ASP A 75 -19.03 -11.92 5.66
N THR A 76 -19.70 -12.32 6.73
CA THR A 76 -19.74 -11.56 7.99
C THR A 76 -18.36 -11.46 8.65
N GLU A 77 -17.59 -12.55 8.65
CA GLU A 77 -16.24 -12.57 9.20
C GLU A 77 -15.30 -11.70 8.38
N ILE A 78 -15.38 -11.73 7.05
CA ILE A 78 -14.56 -10.86 6.18
C ILE A 78 -14.83 -9.38 6.50
N VAL A 79 -16.11 -9.00 6.59
CA VAL A 79 -16.49 -7.61 6.91
C VAL A 79 -16.00 -7.21 8.29
N ALA A 80 -16.15 -8.06 9.30
CA ALA A 80 -15.71 -7.79 10.67
C ALA A 80 -14.19 -7.65 10.73
N THR A 81 -13.45 -8.64 10.21
CA THR A 81 -11.97 -8.65 10.16
C THR A 81 -11.43 -7.41 9.45
N THR A 82 -12.01 -7.04 8.31
CA THR A 82 -11.59 -5.84 7.58
C THR A 82 -11.77 -4.57 8.42
N ARG A 83 -12.93 -4.42 9.08
CA ARG A 83 -13.21 -3.27 9.95
C ARG A 83 -12.30 -3.20 11.17
N GLU A 84 -12.02 -4.33 11.79
CA GLU A 84 -11.09 -4.42 12.93
C GLU A 84 -9.68 -3.98 12.52
N ASN A 85 -9.18 -4.44 11.38
CA ASN A 85 -7.89 -4.03 10.87
C ASN A 85 -7.84 -2.52 10.58
N ILE A 86 -8.88 -1.96 9.96
CA ILE A 86 -8.96 -0.51 9.70
C ILE A 86 -8.96 0.27 11.02
N ALA A 87 -9.72 -0.18 12.01
CA ALA A 87 -9.79 0.46 13.32
C ALA A 87 -8.46 0.44 14.09
N ALA A 88 -7.60 -0.55 13.83
CA ALA A 88 -6.27 -0.66 14.43
C ALA A 88 -5.25 0.36 13.85
N VAL A 89 -5.58 1.00 12.72
CA VAL A 89 -4.72 2.02 12.07
C VAL A 89 -5.45 3.36 12.08
N PRO A 90 -5.29 4.17 13.14
CA PRO A 90 -5.94 5.48 13.21
C PRO A 90 -5.52 6.37 12.04
N HIS A 91 -6.44 7.25 11.61
CA HIS A 91 -6.26 8.19 10.50
C HIS A 91 -6.05 7.56 9.12
N ALA A 92 -6.26 6.24 8.94
CA ALA A 92 -6.19 5.62 7.62
C ALA A 92 -7.23 6.25 6.68
N SER A 93 -6.77 6.78 5.54
CA SER A 93 -7.59 7.38 4.49
C SER A 93 -7.98 6.37 3.41
N GLY A 94 -7.27 5.27 3.33
CA GLY A 94 -7.46 4.18 2.38
C GLY A 94 -6.91 2.86 2.89
N VAL A 95 -7.05 1.86 2.05
CA VAL A 95 -6.57 0.50 2.29
C VAL A 95 -5.77 0.04 1.08
N ASN A 96 -4.70 -0.72 1.31
CA ASN A 96 -4.07 -1.54 0.28
C ASN A 96 -3.80 -2.95 0.83
N ASN A 97 -3.66 -3.94 -0.05
CA ASN A 97 -3.47 -5.31 0.40
C ASN A 97 -2.01 -5.65 0.71
N HIS A 98 -1.77 -6.20 1.92
CA HIS A 98 -0.57 -6.94 2.25
C HIS A 98 -0.72 -8.39 1.78
N MET A 99 0.23 -8.88 0.96
CA MET A 99 0.10 -10.16 0.27
C MET A 99 -1.23 -10.23 -0.50
N GLY A 100 -2.03 -11.30 -0.29
CA GLY A 100 -3.38 -11.41 -0.83
C GLY A 100 -3.45 -11.96 -2.24
N SER A 101 -2.43 -12.66 -2.74
CA SER A 101 -2.43 -13.22 -4.09
C SER A 101 -3.56 -14.23 -4.35
N LEU A 102 -4.14 -14.84 -3.31
CA LEU A 102 -5.35 -15.66 -3.41
C LEU A 102 -6.60 -14.80 -3.17
N ALA A 103 -6.67 -14.09 -2.06
CA ALA A 103 -7.85 -13.35 -1.64
C ALA A 103 -8.27 -12.26 -2.64
N THR A 104 -7.30 -11.53 -3.25
CA THR A 104 -7.58 -10.49 -4.24
C THR A 104 -8.10 -11.02 -5.57
N SER A 105 -7.99 -12.33 -5.83
CA SER A 105 -8.57 -12.98 -7.01
C SER A 105 -9.97 -13.55 -6.76
N ASP A 106 -10.45 -13.54 -5.52
CA ASP A 106 -11.79 -14.01 -5.15
C ASP A 106 -12.81 -12.86 -5.14
N ARG A 107 -13.85 -12.96 -5.99
CA ARG A 107 -14.88 -11.94 -6.12
C ARG A 107 -15.68 -11.72 -4.84
N ARG A 108 -16.05 -12.79 -4.14
CA ARG A 108 -16.83 -12.72 -2.90
C ARG A 108 -16.05 -11.99 -1.84
N VAL A 109 -14.79 -12.41 -1.62
CA VAL A 109 -13.87 -11.80 -0.65
C VAL A 109 -13.71 -10.31 -0.93
N MET A 110 -13.37 -9.95 -2.17
CA MET A 110 -13.16 -8.53 -2.51
C MET A 110 -14.44 -7.71 -2.42
N THR A 111 -15.61 -8.28 -2.74
CA THR A 111 -16.90 -7.60 -2.55
C THR A 111 -17.14 -7.27 -1.07
N ASP A 112 -16.83 -8.20 -0.16
CA ASP A 112 -17.04 -7.99 1.26
C ASP A 112 -16.00 -7.08 1.89
N VAL A 113 -14.76 -7.13 1.42
CA VAL A 113 -13.74 -6.14 1.78
C VAL A 113 -14.18 -4.72 1.38
N MET A 114 -14.66 -4.52 0.14
CA MET A 114 -15.12 -3.19 -0.30
C MET A 114 -16.36 -2.73 0.47
N ARG A 115 -17.28 -3.64 0.82
CA ARG A 115 -18.46 -3.36 1.67
C ARG A 115 -18.08 -2.93 3.08
N ALA A 116 -16.95 -3.42 3.58
CA ALA A 116 -16.45 -3.09 4.91
C ALA A 116 -15.85 -1.68 5.01
N LEU A 117 -15.40 -1.12 3.90
CA LEU A 117 -14.72 0.20 3.89
C LEU A 117 -15.66 1.31 4.37
N PRO A 118 -15.24 2.18 5.29
CA PRO A 118 -15.94 3.40 5.62
C PRO A 118 -16.17 4.28 4.38
N ARG A 119 -17.28 5.02 4.37
CA ARG A 119 -17.61 5.92 3.26
C ARG A 119 -16.50 6.94 3.03
N GLY A 120 -16.04 7.04 1.80
CA GLY A 120 -14.98 7.96 1.39
C GLY A 120 -13.58 7.35 1.45
N MET A 121 -13.39 6.19 2.06
CA MET A 121 -12.14 5.45 1.96
C MET A 121 -11.93 4.91 0.55
N TYR A 122 -10.68 4.84 0.12
CA TYR A 122 -10.28 4.28 -1.18
C TYR A 122 -9.53 2.95 -0.99
N PHE A 123 -9.42 2.20 -2.08
CA PHE A 123 -8.63 0.95 -2.11
C PHE A 123 -7.53 1.04 -3.18
N ILE A 124 -6.30 0.69 -2.82
CA ILE A 124 -5.20 0.54 -3.77
C ILE A 124 -4.85 -0.93 -3.90
N ASP A 125 -5.00 -1.45 -5.11
CA ASP A 125 -4.58 -2.83 -5.43
C ASP A 125 -3.05 -2.87 -5.52
N SER A 126 -2.40 -3.47 -4.52
CA SER A 126 -0.95 -3.70 -4.50
C SER A 126 -0.51 -4.70 -5.59
N ARG A 127 -1.48 -5.38 -6.20
CA ARG A 127 -1.31 -6.30 -7.34
C ARG A 127 -0.15 -7.28 -7.11
N THR A 128 -0.19 -7.99 -6.02
CA THR A 128 0.77 -9.04 -5.66
C THR A 128 0.66 -10.27 -6.55
N ASP A 129 -0.41 -10.36 -7.35
CA ASP A 129 -0.65 -11.39 -8.37
C ASP A 129 -1.33 -10.76 -9.59
N GLY A 130 -0.96 -11.25 -10.79
CA GLY A 130 -1.56 -10.78 -12.04
C GLY A 130 -3.06 -11.12 -12.19
N ALA A 131 -3.56 -12.09 -11.43
CA ALA A 131 -4.96 -12.48 -11.40
C ALA A 131 -5.83 -11.62 -10.45
N SER A 132 -5.26 -10.62 -9.77
CA SER A 132 -6.03 -9.72 -8.91
C SER A 132 -7.18 -9.07 -9.68
N ILE A 133 -8.35 -9.08 -9.05
CA ILE A 133 -9.55 -8.39 -9.51
C ILE A 133 -9.98 -7.27 -8.57
N ALA A 134 -9.15 -6.96 -7.57
CA ALA A 134 -9.49 -6.05 -6.48
C ALA A 134 -9.89 -4.66 -6.99
N ALA A 135 -9.08 -4.03 -7.85
CA ALA A 135 -9.40 -2.73 -8.42
C ALA A 135 -10.68 -2.76 -9.27
N ARG A 136 -10.93 -3.85 -10.01
CA ARG A 136 -12.17 -4.02 -10.79
C ARG A 136 -13.40 -4.08 -9.87
N ILE A 137 -13.35 -4.83 -8.77
CA ILE A 137 -14.45 -4.92 -7.80
C ILE A 137 -14.65 -3.58 -7.10
N ALA A 138 -13.58 -2.89 -6.71
CA ALA A 138 -13.65 -1.55 -6.13
C ALA A 138 -14.41 -0.59 -7.07
N HIS A 139 -14.05 -0.55 -8.34
CA HIS A 139 -14.73 0.27 -9.35
C HIS A 139 -16.22 -0.11 -9.52
N GLU A 140 -16.54 -1.41 -9.62
CA GLU A 140 -17.93 -1.91 -9.72
C GLU A 140 -18.79 -1.47 -8.50
N MET A 141 -18.16 -1.30 -7.34
CA MET A 141 -18.82 -0.89 -6.08
C MET A 141 -18.73 0.63 -5.81
N ASN A 142 -18.23 1.43 -6.75
CA ASN A 142 -18.03 2.86 -6.60
C ASN A 142 -17.09 3.23 -5.45
N VAL A 143 -16.11 2.38 -5.15
CA VAL A 143 -15.00 2.67 -4.27
C VAL A 143 -13.88 3.24 -5.13
N LYS A 144 -13.38 4.44 -4.80
CA LYS A 144 -12.23 5.03 -5.48
C LYS A 144 -11.05 4.07 -5.40
N THR A 145 -10.34 3.89 -6.51
CA THR A 145 -9.29 2.89 -6.58
C THR A 145 -8.16 3.27 -7.52
N ALA A 146 -7.03 2.63 -7.32
CA ALA A 146 -5.91 2.62 -8.25
C ALA A 146 -5.15 1.31 -8.11
N THR A 147 -4.25 1.04 -9.05
CA THR A 147 -3.44 -0.19 -9.08
C THR A 147 -1.97 0.16 -9.15
N ARG A 148 -1.14 -0.57 -8.42
CA ARG A 148 0.32 -0.46 -8.48
C ARG A 148 0.84 -0.81 -9.89
N GLN A 149 1.71 0.04 -10.41
CA GLN A 149 2.44 -0.23 -11.66
C GLN A 149 3.80 -0.86 -11.40
N VAL A 150 4.52 -0.42 -10.35
CA VAL A 150 5.90 -0.85 -10.10
C VAL A 150 6.10 -1.29 -8.65
N PHE A 151 6.71 -2.46 -8.45
CA PHE A 151 7.26 -2.88 -7.16
C PHE A 151 8.72 -2.46 -7.11
N LEU A 152 9.11 -1.67 -6.10
CA LEU A 152 10.40 -0.98 -6.11
C LEU A 152 11.56 -1.85 -5.64
N ASP A 153 11.30 -2.83 -4.78
CA ASP A 153 12.32 -3.51 -3.98
C ASP A 153 12.11 -5.02 -3.81
N ASP A 154 11.47 -5.66 -4.78
CA ASP A 154 11.41 -7.12 -4.88
C ASP A 154 12.81 -7.75 -4.85
N VAL A 155 13.77 -7.07 -5.48
CA VAL A 155 15.20 -7.37 -5.38
C VAL A 155 15.91 -6.23 -4.66
N GLN A 156 16.40 -6.50 -3.44
CA GLN A 156 17.01 -5.51 -2.54
C GLN A 156 18.47 -5.20 -2.91
N SER A 157 18.68 -4.59 -4.07
CA SER A 157 19.98 -4.04 -4.47
C SER A 157 19.82 -2.64 -5.07
N ASP A 158 20.83 -1.80 -4.93
CA ASP A 158 20.82 -0.41 -5.44
C ASP A 158 20.48 -0.37 -6.93
N ALA A 159 21.08 -1.26 -7.72
CA ALA A 159 20.85 -1.33 -9.16
C ALA A 159 19.42 -1.74 -9.50
N ALA A 160 18.86 -2.74 -8.79
CA ALA A 160 17.50 -3.19 -9.03
C ALA A 160 16.49 -2.11 -8.64
N VAL A 161 16.61 -1.54 -7.45
CA VAL A 161 15.70 -0.47 -6.99
C VAL A 161 15.78 0.75 -7.93
N ARG A 162 16.98 1.15 -8.36
CA ARG A 162 17.14 2.25 -9.31
C ARG A 162 16.46 1.96 -10.65
N HIS A 163 16.61 0.75 -11.16
CA HIS A 163 15.91 0.31 -12.38
C HIS A 163 14.39 0.39 -12.22
N GLN A 164 13.84 -0.02 -11.07
CA GLN A 164 12.41 0.09 -10.82
C GLN A 164 11.93 1.55 -10.72
N VAL A 165 12.74 2.45 -10.16
CA VAL A 165 12.45 3.88 -10.15
C VAL A 165 12.42 4.45 -11.57
N ASP A 166 13.31 4.01 -12.45
CA ASP A 166 13.32 4.41 -13.87
C ASP A 166 12.04 3.92 -14.58
N LEU A 167 11.63 2.66 -14.34
CA LEU A 167 10.36 2.12 -14.85
C LEU A 167 9.15 2.90 -14.33
N LEU A 168 9.14 3.27 -13.05
CA LEU A 168 8.08 4.09 -12.45
C LEU A 168 7.98 5.46 -13.13
N SER A 169 9.12 6.09 -13.36
CA SER A 169 9.18 7.39 -14.03
C SER A 169 8.71 7.30 -15.49
N ALA A 170 9.08 6.23 -16.21
CA ALA A 170 8.62 5.97 -17.57
C ALA A 170 7.10 5.75 -17.62
N ALA A 171 6.54 4.96 -16.68
CA ALA A 171 5.11 4.75 -16.56
C ALA A 171 4.36 6.06 -16.28
N ALA A 172 4.89 6.90 -15.38
CA ALA A 172 4.29 8.20 -15.08
C ALA A 172 4.30 9.14 -16.30
N ARG A 173 5.35 9.13 -17.12
CA ARG A 173 5.38 9.89 -18.38
C ARG A 173 4.34 9.40 -19.39
N ALA A 174 4.16 8.09 -19.48
CA ALA A 174 3.24 7.48 -20.45
C ALA A 174 1.76 7.66 -20.07
N HIS A 175 1.43 7.65 -18.77
CA HIS A 175 0.05 7.60 -18.27
C HIS A 175 -0.37 8.83 -17.45
N GLY A 176 0.51 9.81 -17.28
CA GLY A 176 0.27 10.99 -16.44
C GLY A 176 0.47 10.75 -14.95
N ILE A 177 0.19 9.54 -14.45
CA ILE A 177 0.41 9.13 -13.06
C ILE A 177 0.88 7.68 -13.03
N ALA A 178 1.72 7.34 -12.06
CA ALA A 178 2.11 5.96 -11.76
C ALA A 178 2.31 5.74 -10.26
N ILE A 179 2.06 4.51 -9.82
CA ILE A 179 2.12 4.09 -8.43
C ILE A 179 3.27 3.11 -8.25
N GLY A 180 4.25 3.50 -7.45
CA GLY A 180 5.31 2.65 -6.96
C GLY A 180 5.07 2.25 -5.51
N ILE A 181 5.27 0.98 -5.19
CA ILE A 181 5.24 0.46 -3.82
C ILE A 181 6.61 -0.10 -3.48
N GLY A 182 7.11 0.24 -2.30
CA GLY A 182 8.32 -0.32 -1.71
C GLY A 182 8.22 -0.38 -0.20
N HIS A 183 9.26 -0.91 0.45
CA HIS A 183 9.28 -1.15 1.88
C HIS A 183 10.36 -0.29 2.56
N PRO A 184 10.35 -0.15 3.91
CA PRO A 184 11.31 0.69 4.62
C PRO A 184 12.68 0.00 4.77
N HIS A 185 13.17 -0.61 3.68
CA HIS A 185 14.51 -1.18 3.61
C HIS A 185 15.57 -0.09 3.39
N ASP A 186 16.74 -0.28 3.99
CA ASP A 186 17.85 0.68 3.87
C ASP A 186 18.22 0.97 2.40
N VAL A 187 18.24 -0.05 1.56
CA VAL A 187 18.55 0.10 0.14
C VAL A 187 17.48 0.91 -0.58
N THR A 188 16.21 0.62 -0.34
CA THR A 188 15.08 1.32 -0.95
C THR A 188 15.12 2.80 -0.60
N LEU A 189 15.22 3.12 0.70
CA LEU A 189 15.24 4.50 1.16
C LEU A 189 16.47 5.27 0.69
N ARG A 190 17.64 4.62 0.63
CA ARG A 190 18.86 5.23 0.10
C ARG A 190 18.71 5.61 -1.37
N VAL A 191 18.20 4.71 -2.20
CA VAL A 191 17.99 4.96 -3.62
C VAL A 191 16.92 6.04 -3.83
N LEU A 192 15.79 5.97 -3.12
CA LEU A 192 14.73 6.97 -3.20
C LEU A 192 15.23 8.36 -2.78
N ALA A 193 16.02 8.47 -1.71
CA ALA A 193 16.59 9.75 -1.27
C ALA A 193 17.48 10.41 -2.34
N GLN A 194 18.13 9.63 -3.20
CA GLN A 194 18.93 10.13 -4.32
C GLN A 194 18.08 10.43 -5.56
N ALA A 195 17.10 9.57 -5.85
CA ALA A 195 16.31 9.65 -7.08
C ALA A 195 15.21 10.74 -7.02
N VAL A 196 14.56 10.94 -5.88
CA VAL A 196 13.43 11.88 -5.74
C VAL A 196 13.83 13.32 -6.11
N PRO A 197 14.93 13.90 -5.61
CA PRO A 197 15.37 15.24 -6.05
C PRO A 197 15.65 15.32 -7.55
N GLN A 198 16.22 14.26 -8.14
CA GLN A 198 16.52 14.21 -9.57
C GLN A 198 15.22 14.16 -10.41
N LEU A 199 14.24 13.37 -9.98
CA LEU A 199 12.94 13.31 -10.63
C LEU A 199 12.19 14.64 -10.53
N LYS A 200 12.21 15.30 -9.38
CA LYS A 200 11.64 16.66 -9.23
C LYS A 200 12.30 17.66 -10.19
N ALA A 201 13.61 17.62 -10.33
CA ALA A 201 14.34 18.47 -11.28
C ALA A 201 13.95 18.19 -12.75
N GLN A 202 13.47 16.97 -13.04
CA GLN A 202 12.93 16.57 -14.35
C GLN A 202 11.44 16.92 -14.53
N GLY A 203 10.81 17.60 -13.55
CA GLY A 203 9.40 18.03 -13.62
C GLY A 203 8.39 17.02 -13.07
N PHE A 204 8.81 15.93 -12.41
CA PHE A 204 7.87 15.06 -11.72
C PHE A 204 7.39 15.66 -10.41
N ALA A 205 6.09 15.54 -10.14
CA ALA A 205 5.49 15.82 -8.84
C ALA A 205 5.16 14.51 -8.11
N PHE A 206 5.47 14.45 -6.83
CA PHE A 206 4.99 13.38 -5.95
C PHE A 206 3.66 13.81 -5.37
N VAL A 207 2.68 12.92 -5.34
CA VAL A 207 1.31 13.20 -4.91
C VAL A 207 0.85 12.18 -3.88
N ARG A 208 -0.12 12.58 -3.06
CA ARG A 208 -0.78 11.70 -2.09
C ARG A 208 -1.65 10.67 -2.79
N ALA A 209 -1.91 9.54 -2.13
CA ALA A 209 -2.71 8.46 -2.67
C ALA A 209 -4.16 8.90 -2.96
N SER A 210 -4.75 9.72 -2.10
CA SER A 210 -6.09 10.29 -2.31
C SER A 210 -6.22 11.14 -3.58
N GLN A 211 -5.12 11.65 -4.12
CA GLN A 211 -5.07 12.44 -5.36
C GLN A 211 -4.86 11.55 -6.60
N ALA A 212 -4.51 10.28 -6.40
CA ALA A 212 -4.16 9.32 -7.45
C ALA A 212 -5.27 8.32 -7.76
N VAL A 213 -6.29 8.23 -6.90
CA VAL A 213 -7.43 7.33 -7.04
C VAL A 213 -8.60 8.02 -7.78
N ASN A 214 -9.34 7.28 -8.56
CA ASN A 214 -10.49 7.71 -9.33
C ASN A 214 -11.69 6.76 -9.17
#